data_e1534323cdde4c721c4f1eb78139fdf7
#
_entry.id   e1534323cdde4c721c4f1eb78139fdf7
#
_cell.length_a   1.000
_cell.length_b   1.000
_cell.length_c   1.000
_cell.angle_alpha   90.00
_cell.angle_beta   90.00
_cell.angle_gamma   90.00
#
_symmetry.space_group_name_H-M   'P 1'
#
loop_
_entity.id
_entity.type
_entity.pdbx_description
1 polymer ?
#
loop_
_entity_poly.entity_id
_entity_poly.type
_entity_poly.pdbx_seq_one_letter_code
_entity_poly.pdbx_strand_id
1 'polypeptide(L)'
;MITSPTYEGVISDIEGIAKVAHVHGIPLIVDSAHGAHLGFGGEFPQNAVRLGADAVIESLHKTLPSFTQTALLHLNSDLISKLRIEKYLGIYETSSPSYILMAGMEVCIRTVKEHGAELFDNYRHELNKFYKNCEDLKRLHVMTGKDLSKEEAFAWDDSKIVIFVRDSSKSGEWLYQELLLKYHLQLEMASGDYALAMTSIMDQEEGYQRLSAALHEIDRELCGAGTAKKQQAMNEKKVRYGNETDGSMENMYEQQVHRGSFIKEVYRPNPQQMQIYEAEEKETAEVSFDEAAGRVSADFIFLYPPGIPLIVPGEAITAEFIERLRTCISLKLNLQGSTDLFAERIKIVYF
;
A
#
# COMPACT_ATOMS: atom_id res chain seq x y z
N MET A 1 15.34 4.55 10.27
CA MET A 1 14.84 3.62 9.23
C MET A 1 13.61 4.23 8.59
N ILE A 2 13.48 4.13 7.25
CA ILE A 2 12.34 4.62 6.47
C ILE A 2 11.98 3.60 5.39
N THR A 3 10.76 3.64 4.87
CA THR A 3 10.31 2.86 3.71
C THR A 3 10.22 3.76 2.49
N SER A 4 10.93 3.41 1.41
CA SER A 4 10.90 4.16 0.14
C SER A 4 11.35 3.25 -1.01
N PRO A 5 10.52 3.08 -2.06
CA PRO A 5 9.15 3.61 -2.18
C PRO A 5 8.18 2.98 -1.20
N THR A 6 7.03 3.65 -0.96
CA THR A 6 5.89 3.01 -0.28
C THR A 6 5.25 1.97 -1.20
N TYR A 7 4.25 1.27 -0.68
CA TYR A 7 3.50 0.27 -1.45
C TYR A 7 2.86 0.88 -2.69
N GLU A 8 2.31 2.08 -2.55
CA GLU A 8 1.65 2.82 -3.61
C GLU A 8 2.62 3.50 -4.58
N GLY A 9 3.89 3.69 -4.19
CA GLY A 9 4.91 4.27 -5.05
C GLY A 9 5.41 5.65 -4.64
N VAL A 10 5.08 6.14 -3.43
CA VAL A 10 5.63 7.41 -2.92
C VAL A 10 7.12 7.24 -2.58
N ILE A 11 7.95 8.13 -3.10
CA ILE A 11 9.40 8.13 -2.89
C ILE A 11 9.80 9.31 -2.00
N SER A 12 10.62 9.04 -0.99
CA SER A 12 11.17 10.02 -0.06
C SER A 12 12.48 10.64 -0.60
N ASP A 13 12.82 11.83 -0.13
CA ASP A 13 14.14 12.47 -0.37
C ASP A 13 15.24 11.74 0.42
N ILE A 14 15.67 10.59 -0.08
CA ILE A 14 16.70 9.76 0.55
C ILE A 14 18.00 10.54 0.73
N GLU A 15 18.44 11.29 -0.29
CA GLU A 15 19.68 12.04 -0.25
C GLU A 15 19.66 13.15 0.80
N GLY A 16 18.55 13.90 0.88
CA GLY A 16 18.34 14.94 1.89
C GLY A 16 18.30 14.36 3.30
N ILE A 17 17.56 13.26 3.50
CA ILE A 17 17.46 12.56 4.79
C ILE A 17 18.83 12.00 5.21
N ALA A 18 19.58 11.36 4.30
CA ALA A 18 20.89 10.84 4.58
C ALA A 18 21.86 11.96 5.03
N LYS A 19 21.88 13.09 4.31
CA LYS A 19 22.70 14.26 4.69
C LYS A 19 22.42 14.73 6.12
N VAL A 20 21.16 14.84 6.50
CA VAL A 20 20.78 15.27 7.86
C VAL A 20 21.18 14.21 8.89
N ALA A 21 20.91 12.94 8.64
CA ALA A 21 21.25 11.85 9.56
C ALA A 21 22.76 11.74 9.79
N HIS A 22 23.56 11.84 8.72
CA HIS A 22 25.02 11.69 8.78
C HIS A 22 25.73 12.82 9.52
N VAL A 23 25.22 14.06 9.51
CA VAL A 23 25.73 15.15 10.35
C VAL A 23 25.70 14.78 11.83
N HIS A 24 24.77 13.93 12.25
CA HIS A 24 24.63 13.44 13.61
C HIS A 24 25.25 12.05 13.83
N GLY A 25 25.96 11.50 12.85
CA GLY A 25 26.56 10.16 12.93
C GLY A 25 25.51 9.03 12.99
N ILE A 26 24.28 9.29 12.53
CA ILE A 26 23.18 8.34 12.54
C ILE A 26 23.09 7.65 11.17
N PRO A 27 23.14 6.31 11.10
CA PRO A 27 22.96 5.60 9.83
C PRO A 27 21.51 5.65 9.34
N LEU A 28 21.34 5.76 8.01
CA LEU A 28 20.06 5.65 7.34
C LEU A 28 19.85 4.24 6.78
N ILE A 29 18.84 3.55 7.28
CA ILE A 29 18.38 2.26 6.75
C ILE A 29 17.11 2.49 5.94
N VAL A 30 17.08 1.99 4.71
CA VAL A 30 15.93 2.11 3.81
C VAL A 30 15.36 0.73 3.50
N ASP A 31 14.10 0.53 3.87
CA ASP A 31 13.32 -0.57 3.33
C ASP A 31 12.83 -0.16 1.93
N SER A 32 13.52 -0.70 0.94
CA SER A 32 13.24 -0.50 -0.48
C SER A 32 12.73 -1.79 -1.13
N ALA A 33 11.94 -2.57 -0.39
CA ALA A 33 11.40 -3.84 -0.88
C ALA A 33 10.63 -3.70 -2.20
N HIS A 34 10.02 -2.54 -2.44
CA HIS A 34 9.30 -2.22 -3.68
C HIS A 34 10.14 -1.43 -4.70
N GLY A 35 11.44 -1.25 -4.47
CA GLY A 35 12.30 -0.36 -5.24
C GLY A 35 13.46 -1.03 -5.98
N ALA A 36 13.51 -2.36 -6.08
CA ALA A 36 14.64 -3.05 -6.70
C ALA A 36 14.85 -2.70 -8.19
N HIS A 37 13.84 -2.19 -8.88
CA HIS A 37 13.93 -1.70 -10.26
C HIS A 37 14.40 -0.25 -10.38
N LEU A 38 14.43 0.52 -9.29
CA LEU A 38 14.81 1.92 -9.30
C LEU A 38 16.29 2.09 -9.67
N GLY A 39 16.59 3.17 -10.39
CA GLY A 39 17.94 3.47 -10.87
C GLY A 39 18.34 2.74 -12.15
N PHE A 40 17.47 1.89 -12.68
CA PHE A 40 17.60 1.31 -14.01
C PHE A 40 16.71 2.06 -14.99
N GLY A 41 17.13 2.15 -16.27
CA GLY A 41 16.38 2.86 -17.31
C GLY A 41 16.16 4.33 -16.95
N GLY A 42 16.86 5.26 -17.56
CA GLY A 42 17.06 6.66 -17.17
C GLY A 42 15.89 7.52 -16.69
N GLU A 43 14.65 7.07 -16.84
CA GLU A 43 13.44 7.80 -16.42
C GLU A 43 12.88 7.35 -15.04
N PHE A 44 13.32 6.21 -14.50
CA PHE A 44 12.95 5.83 -13.14
C PHE A 44 13.77 6.61 -12.10
N PRO A 45 13.17 6.96 -10.94
CA PRO A 45 13.87 7.58 -9.84
C PRO A 45 15.11 6.78 -9.42
N GLN A 46 16.11 7.48 -8.85
CA GLN A 46 17.36 6.85 -8.46
C GLN A 46 17.17 5.90 -7.28
N ASN A 47 17.95 4.82 -7.25
CA ASN A 47 17.97 3.82 -6.19
C ASN A 47 18.57 4.36 -4.89
N ALA A 48 18.00 3.97 -3.75
CA ALA A 48 18.42 4.39 -2.41
C ALA A 48 19.90 4.08 -2.12
N VAL A 49 20.44 2.99 -2.69
CA VAL A 49 21.87 2.63 -2.59
C VAL A 49 22.77 3.74 -3.08
N ARG A 50 22.41 4.43 -4.18
CA ARG A 50 23.19 5.52 -4.76
C ARG A 50 22.93 6.88 -4.13
N LEU A 51 21.84 7.01 -3.38
CA LEU A 51 21.41 8.24 -2.73
C LEU A 51 21.96 8.41 -1.30
N GLY A 52 22.88 7.51 -0.87
CA GLY A 52 23.58 7.64 0.40
C GLY A 52 22.93 6.90 1.57
N ALA A 53 21.99 6.02 1.34
CA ALA A 53 21.52 5.10 2.39
C ALA A 53 22.65 4.14 2.81
N ASP A 54 22.80 3.88 4.10
CA ASP A 54 23.87 3.05 4.67
C ASP A 54 23.56 1.56 4.57
N ALA A 55 22.28 1.22 4.70
CA ALA A 55 21.78 -0.12 4.40
C ALA A 55 20.45 -0.03 3.64
N VAL A 56 20.28 -0.88 2.61
CA VAL A 56 19.08 -0.93 1.78
C VAL A 56 18.63 -2.37 1.64
N ILE A 57 17.35 -2.62 1.91
CA ILE A 57 16.71 -3.92 1.74
C ILE A 57 15.86 -3.88 0.47
N GLU A 58 16.07 -4.82 -0.45
CA GLU A 58 15.34 -4.90 -1.72
C GLU A 58 14.79 -6.30 -1.94
N SER A 59 13.49 -6.40 -2.24
CA SER A 59 12.90 -7.66 -2.69
C SER A 59 13.00 -7.76 -4.21
N LEU A 60 13.82 -8.65 -4.71
CA LEU A 60 13.98 -8.84 -6.16
C LEU A 60 12.68 -9.31 -6.81
N HIS A 61 11.97 -10.21 -6.16
CA HIS A 61 10.76 -10.84 -6.68
C HIS A 61 9.55 -9.92 -6.84
N LYS A 62 9.58 -8.71 -6.25
CA LYS A 62 8.44 -7.78 -6.32
C LYS A 62 8.43 -6.98 -7.61
N THR A 63 9.57 -6.56 -8.10
CA THR A 63 9.70 -5.63 -9.22
C THR A 63 10.69 -6.07 -10.30
N LEU A 64 11.42 -7.15 -10.07
CA LEU A 64 12.35 -7.76 -11.01
C LEU A 64 12.04 -9.25 -11.20
N PRO A 65 12.49 -9.88 -12.30
CA PRO A 65 12.14 -11.27 -12.63
C PRO A 65 12.93 -12.29 -11.79
N SER A 66 12.57 -12.40 -10.52
CA SER A 66 13.16 -13.38 -9.58
C SER A 66 12.06 -14.17 -8.88
N PHE A 67 12.43 -15.31 -8.30
CA PHE A 67 11.48 -16.14 -7.54
C PHE A 67 11.06 -15.44 -6.25
N THR A 68 9.83 -15.70 -5.79
CA THR A 68 9.34 -15.26 -4.49
C THR A 68 10.30 -15.63 -3.36
N GLN A 69 10.42 -14.81 -2.34
CA GLN A 69 11.35 -14.90 -1.20
C GLN A 69 12.79 -14.43 -1.49
N THR A 70 13.12 -14.03 -2.71
CA THR A 70 14.46 -13.51 -3.03
C THR A 70 14.59 -12.04 -2.66
N ALA A 71 15.64 -11.71 -1.94
CA ALA A 71 15.92 -10.33 -1.50
C ALA A 71 17.43 -10.07 -1.46
N LEU A 72 17.80 -8.79 -1.45
CA LEU A 72 19.17 -8.32 -1.25
C LEU A 72 19.22 -7.37 -0.06
N LEU A 73 20.30 -7.45 0.70
CA LEU A 73 20.71 -6.44 1.67
C LEU A 73 22.00 -5.79 1.18
N HIS A 74 21.93 -4.51 0.85
CA HIS A 74 23.09 -3.71 0.51
C HIS A 74 23.65 -3.02 1.75
N LEU A 75 24.96 -3.02 1.90
CA LEU A 75 25.66 -2.36 2.98
C LEU A 75 26.71 -1.41 2.37
N ASN A 76 26.52 -0.10 2.54
CA ASN A 76 27.22 0.91 1.77
C ASN A 76 28.17 1.78 2.60
N SER A 77 28.16 1.68 3.93
CA SER A 77 28.97 2.52 4.78
C SER A 77 29.46 1.79 6.02
N ASP A 78 30.48 2.38 6.68
CA ASP A 78 31.04 1.87 7.94
C ASP A 78 30.24 2.33 9.18
N LEU A 79 29.18 3.12 9.01
CA LEU A 79 28.29 3.53 10.11
C LEU A 79 27.50 2.34 10.67
N ILE A 80 27.35 1.27 9.89
CA ILE A 80 26.73 0.02 10.31
C ILE A 80 27.78 -1.08 10.35
N SER A 81 27.96 -1.70 11.52
CA SER A 81 28.91 -2.80 11.65
C SER A 81 28.51 -4.02 10.82
N LYS A 82 29.32 -4.36 9.81
CA LYS A 82 29.15 -5.55 8.98
C LYS A 82 29.07 -6.82 9.82
N LEU A 83 29.94 -6.98 10.83
CA LEU A 83 29.96 -8.15 11.71
C LEU A 83 28.64 -8.31 12.50
N ARG A 84 28.01 -7.20 12.90
CA ARG A 84 26.71 -7.27 13.57
C ARG A 84 25.61 -7.70 12.62
N ILE A 85 25.61 -7.20 11.40
CA ILE A 85 24.65 -7.62 10.37
C ILE A 85 24.84 -9.10 10.06
N GLU A 86 26.04 -9.57 9.78
CA GLU A 86 26.35 -10.98 9.51
C GLU A 86 25.91 -11.90 10.67
N LYS A 87 26.10 -11.45 11.92
CA LYS A 87 25.61 -12.20 13.10
C LYS A 87 24.10 -12.37 13.06
N TYR A 88 23.34 -11.30 12.79
CA TYR A 88 21.88 -11.38 12.77
C TYR A 88 21.36 -12.12 11.54
N LEU A 89 21.98 -11.97 10.37
CA LEU A 89 21.67 -12.80 9.21
C LEU A 89 21.87 -14.28 9.53
N GLY A 90 22.98 -14.66 10.19
CA GLY A 90 23.21 -16.03 10.63
C GLY A 90 22.20 -16.58 11.65
N ILE A 91 21.46 -15.70 12.35
CA ILE A 91 20.38 -16.10 13.28
C ILE A 91 19.05 -16.26 12.54
N TYR A 92 18.72 -15.31 11.65
CA TYR A 92 17.40 -15.20 11.03
C TYR A 92 17.29 -15.87 9.66
N GLU A 93 18.41 -16.04 8.95
CA GLU A 93 18.43 -16.75 7.68
C GLU A 93 18.47 -18.26 7.90
N THR A 94 18.03 -19.00 6.88
CA THR A 94 18.12 -20.45 6.88
C THR A 94 19.59 -20.94 6.84
N SER A 95 19.92 -21.97 7.58
CA SER A 95 21.21 -22.67 7.48
C SER A 95 21.36 -23.52 6.22
N SER A 96 20.26 -23.72 5.47
CA SER A 96 20.21 -24.54 4.25
C SER A 96 19.59 -23.73 3.12
N PRO A 97 20.33 -22.78 2.49
CA PRO A 97 19.79 -21.94 1.44
C PRO A 97 19.36 -22.75 0.22
N SER A 98 18.25 -22.34 -0.40
CA SER A 98 17.77 -22.98 -1.62
C SER A 98 18.63 -22.57 -2.82
N TYR A 99 19.34 -23.51 -3.40
CA TYR A 99 20.12 -23.28 -4.62
C TYR A 99 19.23 -22.86 -5.81
N ILE A 100 17.96 -23.28 -5.85
CA ILE A 100 17.01 -22.88 -6.89
C ILE A 100 16.74 -21.36 -6.77
N LEU A 101 16.48 -20.86 -5.55
CA LEU A 101 16.27 -19.44 -5.32
C LEU A 101 17.53 -18.62 -5.64
N MET A 102 18.71 -19.11 -5.22
CA MET A 102 20.00 -18.46 -5.52
C MET A 102 20.26 -18.41 -7.03
N ALA A 103 20.02 -19.51 -7.75
CA ALA A 103 20.14 -19.53 -9.21
C ALA A 103 19.16 -18.56 -9.88
N GLY A 104 17.92 -18.44 -9.36
CA GLY A 104 16.93 -17.45 -9.83
C GLY A 104 17.40 -16.03 -9.64
N MET A 105 18.01 -15.69 -8.50
CA MET A 105 18.61 -14.37 -8.25
C MET A 105 19.76 -14.08 -9.24
N GLU A 106 20.62 -15.05 -9.46
CA GLU A 106 21.74 -14.90 -10.41
C GLU A 106 21.23 -14.66 -11.84
N VAL A 107 20.25 -15.44 -12.28
CA VAL A 107 19.61 -15.26 -13.60
C VAL A 107 18.95 -13.88 -13.70
N CYS A 108 18.23 -13.44 -12.67
CA CYS A 108 17.62 -12.12 -12.62
C CYS A 108 18.65 -11.01 -12.79
N ILE A 109 19.72 -11.04 -11.99
CA ILE A 109 20.80 -10.03 -12.04
C ILE A 109 21.50 -10.04 -13.41
N ARG A 110 21.77 -11.22 -13.95
CA ARG A 110 22.35 -11.36 -15.28
C ARG A 110 21.45 -10.81 -16.37
N THR A 111 20.14 -11.11 -16.33
CA THR A 111 19.14 -10.59 -17.27
C THR A 111 19.14 -9.06 -17.25
N VAL A 112 19.09 -8.45 -16.07
CA VAL A 112 19.14 -6.98 -15.92
C VAL A 112 20.46 -6.41 -16.43
N LYS A 113 21.57 -7.09 -16.17
CA LYS A 113 22.90 -6.65 -16.63
C LYS A 113 23.04 -6.71 -18.17
N GLU A 114 22.56 -7.75 -18.79
CA GLU A 114 22.74 -8.02 -20.22
C GLU A 114 21.67 -7.35 -21.09
N HIS A 115 20.42 -7.28 -20.62
CA HIS A 115 19.26 -6.83 -21.37
C HIS A 115 18.53 -5.66 -20.72
N GLY A 116 19.00 -5.16 -19.56
CA GLY A 116 18.27 -4.17 -18.77
C GLY A 116 17.96 -2.89 -19.55
N ALA A 117 18.88 -2.37 -20.36
CA ALA A 117 18.62 -1.16 -21.14
C ALA A 117 17.36 -1.32 -22.01
N GLU A 118 17.29 -2.36 -22.82
CA GLU A 118 16.15 -2.63 -23.71
C GLU A 118 14.85 -2.91 -22.92
N LEU A 119 14.95 -3.74 -21.87
CA LEU A 119 13.79 -4.11 -21.05
C LEU A 119 13.20 -2.90 -20.33
N PHE A 120 14.02 -2.03 -19.76
CA PHE A 120 13.54 -0.83 -19.06
C PHE A 120 13.03 0.24 -20.02
N ASP A 121 13.62 0.41 -21.19
CA ASP A 121 13.12 1.32 -22.22
C ASP A 121 11.74 0.88 -22.73
N ASN A 122 11.57 -0.41 -23.01
CA ASN A 122 10.26 -0.98 -23.39
C ASN A 122 9.24 -0.83 -22.24
N TYR A 123 9.64 -1.15 -21.02
CA TYR A 123 8.78 -1.01 -19.82
C TYR A 123 8.26 0.42 -19.66
N ARG A 124 9.16 1.41 -19.76
CA ARG A 124 8.79 2.82 -19.70
C ARG A 124 7.86 3.21 -20.85
N HIS A 125 8.13 2.72 -22.05
CA HIS A 125 7.27 2.97 -23.21
C HIS A 125 5.84 2.48 -22.98
N GLU A 126 5.67 1.25 -22.51
CA GLU A 126 4.35 0.67 -22.25
C GLU A 126 3.61 1.36 -21.10
N LEU A 127 4.31 1.73 -20.02
CA LEU A 127 3.73 2.53 -18.94
C LEU A 127 3.23 3.89 -19.45
N ASN A 128 4.05 4.62 -20.20
CA ASN A 128 3.67 5.93 -20.75
C ASN A 128 2.45 5.82 -21.69
N LYS A 129 2.39 4.78 -22.51
CA LYS A 129 1.27 4.49 -23.38
C LYS A 129 0.00 4.17 -22.58
N PHE A 130 0.12 3.34 -21.54
CA PHE A 130 -0.99 3.01 -20.65
C PHE A 130 -1.55 4.26 -19.95
N TYR A 131 -0.69 5.07 -19.32
CA TYR A 131 -1.12 6.31 -18.65
C TYR A 131 -1.83 7.26 -19.62
N LYS A 132 -1.26 7.47 -20.79
CA LYS A 132 -1.88 8.30 -21.85
C LYS A 132 -3.25 7.76 -22.27
N ASN A 133 -3.38 6.46 -22.40
CA ASN A 133 -4.65 5.84 -22.78
C ASN A 133 -5.73 5.97 -21.70
N CYS A 134 -5.35 6.20 -20.43
CA CYS A 134 -6.28 6.33 -19.32
C CYS A 134 -6.58 7.77 -18.90
N GLU A 135 -6.06 8.79 -19.61
CA GLU A 135 -6.25 10.21 -19.25
C GLU A 135 -7.71 10.69 -19.36
N ASP A 136 -8.53 10.05 -20.20
CA ASP A 136 -9.91 10.45 -20.47
C ASP A 136 -10.97 9.78 -19.58
N LEU A 137 -10.56 8.93 -18.63
CA LEU A 137 -11.43 8.29 -17.65
C LEU A 137 -12.13 9.34 -16.76
N LYS A 138 -13.40 9.14 -16.46
CA LYS A 138 -14.27 10.13 -15.79
C LYS A 138 -14.65 9.72 -14.36
N ARG A 139 -14.90 8.45 -14.14
CA ARG A 139 -15.32 7.86 -12.86
C ARG A 139 -14.20 7.08 -12.19
N LEU A 140 -13.27 6.61 -12.99
CA LEU A 140 -12.00 6.09 -12.54
C LEU A 140 -10.91 7.14 -12.75
N HIS A 141 -9.83 7.06 -11.97
CA HIS A 141 -8.66 7.91 -12.14
C HIS A 141 -7.40 7.11 -11.87
N VAL A 142 -6.54 7.05 -12.87
CA VAL A 142 -5.20 6.47 -12.72
C VAL A 142 -4.27 7.57 -12.22
N MET A 143 -3.77 7.40 -11.01
CA MET A 143 -2.90 8.38 -10.35
C MET A 143 -1.55 8.47 -11.03
N THR A 144 -1.03 9.68 -11.10
CA THR A 144 0.30 10.00 -11.63
C THR A 144 1.06 10.90 -10.65
N GLY A 145 2.37 11.03 -10.82
CA GLY A 145 3.15 11.98 -10.01
C GLY A 145 2.71 13.45 -10.14
N LYS A 146 1.90 13.80 -11.16
CA LYS A 146 1.34 15.15 -11.33
C LYS A 146 0.16 15.43 -10.40
N ASP A 147 -0.47 14.40 -9.86
CA ASP A 147 -1.59 14.51 -8.91
C ASP A 147 -1.11 14.86 -7.49
N LEU A 148 0.21 14.80 -7.25
CA LEU A 148 0.83 15.07 -5.96
C LEU A 148 1.54 16.44 -5.98
N SER A 149 1.36 17.20 -4.91
CA SER A 149 2.17 18.38 -4.64
C SER A 149 3.57 17.97 -4.13
N LYS A 150 4.54 18.89 -4.21
CA LYS A 150 5.90 18.66 -3.68
C LYS A 150 5.95 18.51 -2.15
N GLU A 151 4.92 18.96 -1.47
CA GLU A 151 4.76 18.82 -0.02
C GLU A 151 4.21 17.44 0.36
N GLU A 152 3.49 16.77 -0.55
CA GLU A 152 2.91 15.44 -0.33
C GLU A 152 3.89 14.32 -0.69
N ALA A 153 4.67 14.49 -1.76
CA ALA A 153 5.66 13.50 -2.16
C ALA A 153 6.90 14.15 -2.80
N PHE A 154 8.08 13.63 -2.49
CA PHE A 154 9.33 14.05 -3.13
C PHE A 154 9.39 13.57 -4.60
N ALA A 155 9.03 12.30 -4.83
CA ALA A 155 8.92 11.71 -6.15
C ALA A 155 7.89 10.56 -6.14
N TRP A 156 7.59 10.05 -7.33
CA TRP A 156 6.61 9.00 -7.57
C TRP A 156 7.19 7.90 -8.45
N ASP A 157 6.83 6.65 -8.15
CA ASP A 157 7.16 5.47 -8.93
C ASP A 157 5.98 5.08 -9.82
N ASP A 158 6.05 5.44 -11.09
CA ASP A 158 5.01 5.16 -12.10
C ASP A 158 4.81 3.66 -12.38
N SER A 159 5.67 2.78 -11.85
CA SER A 159 5.48 1.33 -11.94
C SER A 159 4.31 0.83 -11.08
N LYS A 160 3.85 1.65 -10.17
CA LYS A 160 2.71 1.42 -9.29
C LYS A 160 1.47 2.09 -9.90
N ILE A 161 0.62 1.31 -10.54
CA ILE A 161 -0.62 1.81 -11.15
C ILE A 161 -1.69 1.86 -10.08
N VAL A 162 -1.89 3.02 -9.48
CA VAL A 162 -2.93 3.29 -8.47
C VAL A 162 -4.19 3.80 -9.18
N ILE A 163 -5.30 3.09 -9.03
CA ILE A 163 -6.56 3.37 -9.74
C ILE A 163 -7.62 3.74 -8.72
N PHE A 164 -7.97 5.00 -8.64
CA PHE A 164 -9.02 5.51 -7.75
C PHE A 164 -10.40 5.35 -8.37
N VAL A 165 -11.37 5.00 -7.53
CA VAL A 165 -12.80 5.00 -7.86
C VAL A 165 -13.42 6.32 -7.38
N ARG A 166 -13.69 7.22 -8.32
CA ARG A 166 -14.27 8.55 -8.03
C ARG A 166 -15.81 8.52 -7.84
N ASP A 167 -16.42 7.36 -7.94
CA ASP A 167 -17.84 7.16 -7.64
C ASP A 167 -18.02 6.72 -6.18
N SER A 168 -18.64 7.58 -5.36
CA SER A 168 -18.83 7.35 -3.93
C SER A 168 -19.63 6.10 -3.58
N SER A 169 -20.31 5.48 -4.55
CA SER A 169 -21.09 4.24 -4.33
C SER A 169 -20.24 2.97 -4.44
N LYS A 170 -18.97 3.09 -4.83
CA LYS A 170 -18.06 1.97 -5.08
C LYS A 170 -16.77 2.18 -4.31
N SER A 171 -16.08 1.08 -3.99
CA SER A 171 -14.80 1.06 -3.29
C SER A 171 -13.69 0.52 -4.19
N GLY A 172 -12.43 0.68 -3.74
CA GLY A 172 -11.30 0.02 -4.39
C GLY A 172 -11.44 -1.50 -4.39
N GLU A 173 -11.96 -2.09 -3.30
CA GLU A 173 -12.24 -3.53 -3.23
C GLU A 173 -13.25 -3.98 -4.28
N TRP A 174 -14.32 -3.19 -4.51
CA TRP A 174 -15.25 -3.48 -5.60
C TRP A 174 -14.52 -3.48 -6.96
N LEU A 175 -13.66 -2.49 -7.23
CA LEU A 175 -12.91 -2.43 -8.48
C LEU A 175 -11.97 -3.63 -8.63
N TYR A 176 -11.27 -4.01 -7.56
CA TYR A 176 -10.40 -5.18 -7.53
C TYR A 176 -11.16 -6.45 -7.90
N GLN A 177 -12.32 -6.69 -7.26
CA GLN A 177 -13.15 -7.86 -7.53
C GLN A 177 -13.75 -7.86 -8.94
N GLU A 178 -14.16 -6.71 -9.44
CA GLU A 178 -14.69 -6.57 -10.82
C GLU A 178 -13.62 -6.92 -11.85
N LEU A 179 -12.40 -6.39 -11.68
CA LEU A 179 -11.26 -6.69 -12.56
C LEU A 179 -10.87 -8.17 -12.50
N LEU A 180 -10.85 -8.77 -11.31
CA LEU A 180 -10.50 -10.17 -11.11
C LEU A 180 -11.54 -11.11 -11.73
N LEU A 181 -12.82 -10.92 -11.40
CA LEU A 181 -13.86 -11.90 -11.73
C LEU A 181 -14.38 -11.76 -13.17
N LYS A 182 -14.53 -10.52 -13.66
CA LYS A 182 -15.10 -10.27 -14.99
C LYS A 182 -14.04 -10.21 -16.08
N TYR A 183 -12.88 -9.60 -15.78
CA TYR A 183 -11.82 -9.37 -16.77
C TYR A 183 -10.62 -10.31 -16.62
N HIS A 184 -10.59 -11.14 -15.57
CA HIS A 184 -9.47 -12.03 -15.24
C HIS A 184 -8.12 -11.27 -15.13
N LEU A 185 -8.18 -10.10 -14.50
CA LEU A 185 -7.06 -9.24 -14.19
C LEU A 185 -6.89 -9.18 -12.68
N GLN A 186 -5.90 -9.89 -12.15
CA GLN A 186 -5.57 -9.84 -10.73
C GLN A 186 -4.64 -8.67 -10.48
N LEU A 187 -5.07 -7.76 -9.60
CA LEU A 187 -4.24 -6.68 -9.10
C LEU A 187 -3.49 -7.11 -7.84
N GLU A 188 -2.60 -6.26 -7.33
CA GLU A 188 -1.84 -6.53 -6.12
C GLU A 188 -2.72 -6.41 -4.87
N MET A 189 -3.46 -5.31 -4.76
CA MET A 189 -4.29 -5.04 -3.60
C MET A 189 -5.36 -4.00 -3.88
N ALA A 190 -6.28 -3.84 -2.92
CA ALA A 190 -7.19 -2.72 -2.85
C ALA A 190 -7.22 -2.14 -1.43
N SER A 191 -7.46 -0.84 -1.32
CA SER A 191 -7.61 -0.16 -0.03
C SER A 191 -8.50 1.08 -0.19
N GLY A 192 -9.50 1.21 0.68
CA GLY A 192 -10.39 2.38 0.65
C GLY A 192 -11.09 2.55 -0.70
N ASP A 193 -10.71 3.56 -1.43
CA ASP A 193 -11.28 3.96 -2.72
C ASP A 193 -10.37 3.71 -3.93
N TYR A 194 -9.25 2.99 -3.75
CA TYR A 194 -8.36 2.63 -4.84
C TYR A 194 -8.03 1.14 -4.91
N ALA A 195 -7.61 0.69 -6.08
CA ALA A 195 -6.95 -0.58 -6.32
C ALA A 195 -5.56 -0.33 -6.91
N LEU A 196 -4.60 -1.19 -6.59
CA LEU A 196 -3.20 -1.08 -6.99
C LEU A 196 -2.81 -2.26 -7.87
N ALA A 197 -2.27 -1.96 -9.05
CA ALA A 197 -1.55 -2.94 -9.87
C ALA A 197 -0.05 -2.70 -9.75
N MET A 198 0.70 -3.76 -9.48
CA MET A 198 2.14 -3.77 -9.58
C MET A 198 2.56 -4.24 -10.97
N THR A 199 3.54 -3.55 -11.55
CA THR A 199 4.09 -3.90 -12.86
C THR A 199 5.59 -4.12 -12.79
N SER A 200 6.15 -4.78 -13.78
CA SER A 200 7.56 -5.14 -13.88
C SER A 200 8.07 -5.07 -15.31
N ILE A 201 9.39 -5.17 -15.48
CA ILE A 201 10.03 -5.21 -16.79
C ILE A 201 9.64 -6.44 -17.64
N MET A 202 8.92 -7.40 -17.08
CA MET A 202 8.48 -8.62 -17.79
C MET A 202 7.02 -8.54 -18.25
N ASP A 203 6.29 -7.48 -17.87
CA ASP A 203 4.94 -7.29 -18.34
C ASP A 203 4.91 -6.91 -19.82
N GLN A 204 3.97 -7.51 -20.54
CA GLN A 204 3.85 -7.37 -21.99
C GLN A 204 2.77 -6.33 -22.33
N GLU A 205 2.85 -5.77 -23.52
CA GLU A 205 1.87 -4.82 -24.08
C GLU A 205 0.43 -5.30 -23.93
N GLU A 206 0.17 -6.61 -24.12
CA GLU A 206 -1.17 -7.20 -23.99
C GLU A 206 -1.76 -6.97 -22.59
N GLY A 207 -0.96 -7.09 -21.52
CA GLY A 207 -1.42 -6.85 -20.14
C GLY A 207 -1.91 -5.42 -19.94
N TYR A 208 -1.15 -4.44 -20.40
CA TYR A 208 -1.52 -3.02 -20.35
C TYR A 208 -2.76 -2.70 -21.18
N GLN A 209 -2.85 -3.26 -22.38
CA GLN A 209 -4.02 -3.09 -23.26
C GLN A 209 -5.29 -3.68 -22.64
N ARG A 210 -5.21 -4.88 -22.06
CA ARG A 210 -6.33 -5.52 -21.37
C ARG A 210 -6.80 -4.71 -20.18
N LEU A 211 -5.86 -4.23 -19.35
CA LEU A 211 -6.20 -3.40 -18.19
C LEU A 211 -6.85 -2.08 -18.64
N SER A 212 -6.26 -1.36 -19.58
CA SER A 212 -6.82 -0.12 -20.12
C SER A 212 -8.23 -0.33 -20.70
N ALA A 213 -8.45 -1.38 -21.48
CA ALA A 213 -9.77 -1.70 -22.05
C ALA A 213 -10.82 -1.99 -20.97
N ALA A 214 -10.44 -2.76 -19.95
CA ALA A 214 -11.33 -3.07 -18.82
C ALA A 214 -11.70 -1.80 -18.03
N LEU A 215 -10.73 -0.91 -17.77
CA LEU A 215 -10.98 0.35 -17.06
C LEU A 215 -11.95 1.25 -17.85
N HIS A 216 -11.83 1.35 -19.18
CA HIS A 216 -12.76 2.12 -20.00
C HIS A 216 -14.16 1.51 -20.02
N GLU A 217 -14.29 0.19 -20.03
CA GLU A 217 -15.60 -0.46 -19.95
C GLU A 217 -16.28 -0.19 -18.62
N ILE A 218 -15.56 -0.37 -17.50
CA ILE A 218 -16.03 -0.08 -16.16
C ILE A 218 -16.41 1.39 -16.01
N ASP A 219 -15.56 2.31 -16.49
CA ASP A 219 -15.81 3.75 -16.44
C ASP A 219 -17.10 4.15 -17.17
N ARG A 220 -17.36 3.57 -18.35
CA ARG A 220 -18.62 3.76 -19.10
C ARG A 220 -19.83 3.22 -18.34
N GLU A 221 -19.72 2.04 -17.73
CA GLU A 221 -20.79 1.47 -16.92
C GLU A 221 -21.14 2.37 -15.72
N LEU A 222 -20.12 2.90 -15.02
CA LEU A 222 -20.30 3.85 -13.92
C LEU A 222 -20.94 5.16 -14.37
N CYS A 223 -20.56 5.67 -15.54
CA CYS A 223 -21.18 6.87 -16.15
C CYS A 223 -22.66 6.63 -16.50
N GLY A 224 -22.98 5.47 -17.08
CA GLY A 224 -24.34 5.09 -17.45
C GLY A 224 -25.27 4.89 -16.24
N ALA A 225 -24.78 4.25 -15.18
CA ALA A 225 -25.53 4.06 -13.94
C ALA A 225 -25.85 5.41 -13.24
N GLY A 226 -24.94 6.38 -13.32
CA GLY A 226 -25.14 7.73 -12.78
C GLY A 226 -26.25 8.51 -13.49
N THR A 227 -26.41 8.33 -14.81
CA THR A 227 -27.49 8.96 -15.59
C THR A 227 -28.83 8.32 -15.32
N ALA A 228 -28.90 7.01 -15.17
CA ALA A 228 -30.14 6.30 -14.83
C ALA A 228 -30.66 6.68 -13.43
N LYS A 229 -29.79 6.77 -12.41
CA LYS A 229 -30.16 7.23 -11.06
C LYS A 229 -30.60 8.69 -11.03
N LYS A 230 -29.94 9.59 -11.79
CA LYS A 230 -30.38 10.99 -11.93
C LYS A 230 -31.76 11.09 -12.62
N GLN A 231 -32.01 10.27 -13.63
CA GLN A 231 -33.28 10.23 -14.34
C GLN A 231 -34.42 9.69 -13.47
N GLN A 232 -34.12 8.65 -12.65
CA GLN A 232 -35.08 8.08 -11.70
C GLN A 232 -35.37 9.07 -10.57
N ALA A 233 -34.36 9.71 -9.99
CA ALA A 233 -34.53 10.75 -8.97
C ALA A 233 -35.22 12.02 -9.52
N MET A 234 -35.00 12.40 -10.79
CA MET A 234 -35.76 13.46 -11.46
C MET A 234 -37.21 13.08 -11.71
N ASN A 235 -37.50 11.83 -12.05
CA ASN A 235 -38.85 11.35 -12.22
C ASN A 235 -39.61 11.24 -10.88
N GLU A 236 -38.92 10.83 -9.82
CA GLU A 236 -39.47 10.81 -8.45
C GLU A 236 -39.65 12.22 -7.87
N LYS A 237 -38.72 13.17 -8.16
CA LYS A 237 -38.89 14.61 -7.81
C LYS A 237 -39.98 15.32 -8.59
N LYS A 238 -40.28 14.92 -9.84
CA LYS A 238 -41.43 15.46 -10.59
C LYS A 238 -42.79 15.06 -9.99
N VAL A 239 -42.82 14.01 -9.14
CA VAL A 239 -44.02 13.56 -8.44
C VAL A 239 -44.14 14.20 -7.04
N ARG A 240 -43.07 14.78 -6.49
CA ARG A 240 -43.06 15.46 -5.18
C ARG A 240 -42.30 16.77 -5.25
N TYR A 241 -43.01 17.87 -5.23
CA TYR A 241 -42.61 19.25 -4.89
C TYR A 241 -41.63 20.02 -5.83
N GLY A 242 -42.06 21.28 -6.06
CA GLY A 242 -41.25 22.31 -6.71
C GLY A 242 -40.16 22.87 -5.79
N ASN A 243 -39.10 23.35 -6.46
CA ASN A 243 -38.08 24.28 -6.00
C ASN A 243 -37.42 24.01 -4.63
N GLU A 244 -36.29 23.33 -4.64
CA GLU A 244 -35.17 23.58 -3.72
C GLU A 244 -33.84 23.25 -4.40
N THR A 245 -32.83 24.06 -4.10
CA THR A 245 -31.53 24.13 -4.72
C THR A 245 -30.62 22.91 -4.41
N ASP A 246 -29.83 22.54 -5.40
CA ASP A 246 -28.95 21.36 -5.49
C ASP A 246 -27.78 21.43 -4.50
N GLY A 247 -27.85 20.64 -3.42
CA GLY A 247 -26.78 20.40 -2.44
C GLY A 247 -25.89 19.19 -2.75
N SER A 248 -25.83 18.69 -4.00
CA SER A 248 -25.19 17.41 -4.32
C SER A 248 -23.66 17.44 -4.44
N MET A 249 -23.05 18.61 -4.68
CA MET A 249 -21.58 18.77 -4.74
C MET A 249 -20.93 18.92 -3.36
N GLU A 250 -21.58 19.64 -2.43
CA GLU A 250 -21.08 19.78 -1.06
C GLU A 250 -21.02 18.45 -0.31
N ASN A 251 -22.01 17.57 -0.48
CA ASN A 251 -22.03 16.25 0.13
C ASN A 251 -20.93 15.30 -0.38
N MET A 252 -20.47 15.45 -1.61
CA MET A 252 -19.35 14.67 -2.16
C MET A 252 -17.99 15.12 -1.58
N TYR A 253 -17.81 16.43 -1.40
CA TYR A 253 -16.60 16.99 -0.79
C TYR A 253 -16.50 16.65 0.70
N GLU A 254 -17.61 16.73 1.43
CA GLU A 254 -17.67 16.34 2.84
C GLU A 254 -17.39 14.85 3.06
N GLN A 255 -17.85 13.95 2.19
CA GLN A 255 -17.56 12.51 2.29
C GLN A 255 -16.10 12.18 1.97
N GLN A 256 -15.44 12.90 1.05
CA GLN A 256 -14.01 12.71 0.77
C GLN A 256 -13.13 13.28 1.89
N VAL A 257 -13.51 14.43 2.45
CA VAL A 257 -12.84 15.01 3.63
C VAL A 257 -12.99 14.10 4.85
N HIS A 258 -14.16 13.47 5.05
CA HIS A 258 -14.36 12.51 6.13
C HIS A 258 -13.54 11.21 5.95
N ARG A 259 -13.32 10.71 4.73
CA ARG A 259 -12.48 9.51 4.50
C ARG A 259 -10.99 9.79 4.73
N GLY A 260 -10.46 10.91 4.23
CA GLY A 260 -9.05 11.29 4.48
C GLY A 260 -8.76 11.58 5.96
N SER A 261 -9.72 12.14 6.68
CA SER A 261 -9.67 12.33 8.13
C SER A 261 -9.75 10.99 8.87
N PHE A 262 -10.56 10.03 8.41
CA PHE A 262 -10.69 8.71 9.01
C PHE A 262 -9.39 7.88 8.91
N ILE A 263 -8.66 7.93 7.80
CA ILE A 263 -7.37 7.22 7.66
C ILE A 263 -6.35 7.74 8.68
N LYS A 264 -6.30 9.06 8.92
CA LYS A 264 -5.45 9.64 9.97
C LYS A 264 -5.88 9.21 11.38
N GLU A 265 -7.18 9.09 11.63
CA GLU A 265 -7.73 8.65 12.90
C GLU A 265 -7.52 7.15 13.16
N VAL A 266 -7.61 6.32 12.11
CA VAL A 266 -7.46 4.85 12.21
C VAL A 266 -6.11 4.46 12.80
N TYR A 267 -5.02 5.12 12.38
CA TYR A 267 -3.66 4.85 12.84
C TYR A 267 -3.22 5.72 14.03
N ARG A 268 -4.16 6.34 14.72
CA ARG A 268 -3.84 7.12 15.93
C ARG A 268 -3.23 6.18 16.99
N PRO A 269 -2.05 6.51 17.55
CA PRO A 269 -1.40 5.68 18.55
C PRO A 269 -2.26 5.50 19.80
N ASN A 270 -2.21 4.31 20.39
CA ASN A 270 -2.85 4.03 21.66
C ASN A 270 -1.84 4.21 22.81
N PRO A 271 -2.29 4.54 24.05
CA PRO A 271 -1.40 4.68 25.18
C PRO A 271 -0.71 3.35 25.52
N GLN A 272 0.61 3.35 25.58
CA GLN A 272 1.38 2.19 26.01
C GLN A 272 1.29 2.03 27.53
N GLN A 273 0.94 0.83 28.01
CA GLN A 273 0.83 0.47 29.43
C GLN A 273 1.99 -0.43 29.89
N MET A 274 2.51 -1.27 28.99
CA MET A 274 3.66 -2.13 29.22
C MET A 274 4.41 -2.41 27.91
N GLN A 275 5.58 -3.01 28.00
CA GLN A 275 6.32 -3.42 26.80
C GLN A 275 5.64 -4.63 26.15
N ILE A 276 5.84 -4.79 24.83
CA ILE A 276 5.26 -5.91 24.06
C ILE A 276 5.64 -7.25 24.69
N TYR A 277 6.93 -7.47 24.98
CA TYR A 277 7.41 -8.72 25.56
C TYR A 277 6.80 -9.00 26.95
N GLU A 278 6.53 -7.96 27.75
CA GLU A 278 5.89 -8.11 29.07
C GLU A 278 4.43 -8.56 28.92
N ALA A 279 3.73 -8.02 27.90
CA ALA A 279 2.35 -8.41 27.61
C ALA A 279 2.27 -9.85 27.07
N GLU A 280 3.22 -10.27 26.23
CA GLU A 280 3.28 -11.62 25.65
C GLU A 280 3.59 -12.71 26.70
N GLU A 281 4.27 -12.37 27.80
CA GLU A 281 4.54 -13.30 28.92
C GLU A 281 3.37 -13.44 29.89
N LYS A 282 2.30 -12.62 29.78
CA LYS A 282 1.14 -12.66 30.68
C LYS A 282 0.11 -13.69 30.21
N GLU A 283 -0.72 -14.14 31.17
CA GLU A 283 -1.94 -14.85 30.83
C GLU A 283 -2.87 -13.96 30.02
N THR A 284 -3.60 -14.54 29.09
CA THR A 284 -4.48 -13.81 28.19
C THR A 284 -5.89 -14.35 28.25
N ALA A 285 -6.88 -13.49 28.00
CA ALA A 285 -8.28 -13.87 27.88
C ALA A 285 -8.88 -13.24 26.60
N GLU A 286 -9.77 -13.96 25.97
CA GLU A 286 -10.56 -13.45 24.85
C GLU A 286 -11.90 -12.93 25.37
N VAL A 287 -12.17 -11.65 25.10
CA VAL A 287 -13.36 -10.96 25.60
C VAL A 287 -14.09 -10.24 24.45
N SER A 288 -15.33 -9.79 24.69
CA SER A 288 -16.04 -8.93 23.75
C SER A 288 -15.41 -7.53 23.70
N PHE A 289 -15.65 -6.76 22.64
CA PHE A 289 -15.20 -5.38 22.52
C PHE A 289 -15.68 -4.52 23.70
N ASP A 290 -16.92 -4.72 24.14
CA ASP A 290 -17.49 -3.94 25.27
C ASP A 290 -16.77 -4.22 26.60
N GLU A 291 -16.31 -5.47 26.80
CA GLU A 291 -15.56 -5.86 28.00
C GLU A 291 -14.07 -5.49 27.90
N ALA A 292 -13.55 -5.23 26.68
CA ALA A 292 -12.15 -4.94 26.45
C ALA A 292 -11.78 -3.48 26.76
N ALA A 293 -12.74 -2.55 26.72
CA ALA A 293 -12.47 -1.13 26.97
C ALA A 293 -11.84 -0.90 28.34
N GLY A 294 -10.71 -0.18 28.38
CA GLY A 294 -9.91 0.07 29.58
C GLY A 294 -8.95 -1.05 29.96
N ARG A 295 -8.90 -2.15 29.21
CA ARG A 295 -7.95 -3.25 29.38
C ARG A 295 -6.70 -3.02 28.54
N VAL A 296 -5.72 -3.92 28.67
CA VAL A 296 -4.46 -3.93 27.90
C VAL A 296 -4.56 -4.98 26.82
N SER A 297 -4.20 -4.62 25.58
CA SER A 297 -4.17 -5.56 24.44
C SER A 297 -3.11 -6.66 24.66
N ALA A 298 -3.49 -7.88 24.33
CA ALA A 298 -2.57 -9.00 24.13
C ALA A 298 -2.50 -9.42 22.66
N ASP A 299 -3.06 -8.62 21.76
CA ASP A 299 -3.18 -8.93 20.34
C ASP A 299 -2.49 -7.87 19.48
N PHE A 300 -1.97 -8.33 18.33
CA PHE A 300 -1.61 -7.49 17.20
C PHE A 300 -2.82 -7.40 16.28
N ILE A 301 -3.41 -6.21 16.16
CA ILE A 301 -4.48 -5.97 15.19
C ILE A 301 -3.99 -4.98 14.17
N PHE A 302 -4.11 -5.31 12.90
CA PHE A 302 -3.62 -4.49 11.80
C PHE A 302 -4.54 -4.55 10.58
N LEU A 303 -4.46 -3.52 9.77
CA LEU A 303 -5.06 -3.51 8.44
C LEU A 303 -4.05 -4.07 7.44
N TYR A 304 -4.49 -5.01 6.63
CA TYR A 304 -3.66 -5.57 5.58
C TYR A 304 -4.32 -5.40 4.20
N PRO A 305 -3.60 -4.99 3.16
CA PRO A 305 -2.26 -4.42 3.20
C PRO A 305 -2.23 -2.99 3.78
N PRO A 306 -1.06 -2.45 4.21
CA PRO A 306 0.28 -3.02 4.18
C PRO A 306 0.67 -3.78 5.46
N GLY A 307 -0.22 -3.96 6.43
CA GLY A 307 0.08 -4.63 7.69
C GLY A 307 0.56 -3.68 8.80
N ILE A 308 0.15 -2.40 8.75
CA ILE A 308 0.44 -1.43 9.82
C ILE A 308 -0.45 -1.73 11.02
N PRO A 309 0.13 -1.93 12.22
CA PRO A 309 -0.65 -2.18 13.43
C PRO A 309 -1.55 -1.00 13.79
N LEU A 310 -2.78 -1.31 14.18
CA LEU A 310 -3.73 -0.41 14.81
C LEU A 310 -3.58 -0.44 16.32
N ILE A 311 -3.19 -1.60 16.87
CA ILE A 311 -2.82 -1.83 18.27
C ILE A 311 -1.83 -2.98 18.33
N VAL A 312 -0.95 -2.92 19.32
CA VAL A 312 0.02 -3.97 19.64
C VAL A 312 -0.14 -4.45 21.09
N PRO A 313 0.38 -5.63 21.45
CA PRO A 313 0.39 -6.08 22.82
C PRO A 313 1.03 -5.05 23.75
N GLY A 314 0.41 -4.83 24.91
CA GLY A 314 0.87 -3.84 25.89
C GLY A 314 0.29 -2.45 25.74
N GLU A 315 -0.44 -2.14 24.69
CA GLU A 315 -1.18 -0.89 24.54
C GLU A 315 -2.58 -0.96 25.17
N ALA A 316 -3.09 0.19 25.62
CA ALA A 316 -4.44 0.30 26.19
C ALA A 316 -5.51 0.20 25.10
N ILE A 317 -6.50 -0.62 25.31
CA ILE A 317 -7.72 -0.68 24.49
C ILE A 317 -8.64 0.42 25.00
N THR A 318 -8.66 1.56 24.31
CA THR A 318 -9.56 2.68 24.67
C THR A 318 -10.94 2.50 24.04
N ALA A 319 -11.94 3.22 24.56
CA ALA A 319 -13.27 3.24 23.95
C ALA A 319 -13.20 3.78 22.50
N GLU A 320 -12.35 4.80 22.27
CA GLU A 320 -12.14 5.35 20.92
C GLU A 320 -11.50 4.31 19.99
N PHE A 321 -10.61 3.46 20.50
CA PHE A 321 -10.03 2.38 19.71
C PHE A 321 -11.11 1.35 19.28
N ILE A 322 -11.99 0.97 20.19
CA ILE A 322 -13.12 0.07 19.88
C ILE A 322 -14.03 0.66 18.79
N GLU A 323 -14.36 1.94 18.88
CA GLU A 323 -15.16 2.61 17.84
C GLU A 323 -14.45 2.65 16.48
N ARG A 324 -13.12 2.82 16.47
CA ARG A 324 -12.31 2.71 15.24
C ARG A 324 -12.39 1.31 14.64
N LEU A 325 -12.28 0.24 15.45
CA LEU A 325 -12.42 -1.14 14.98
C LEU A 325 -13.82 -1.39 14.39
N ARG A 326 -14.87 -0.97 15.07
CA ARG A 326 -16.25 -1.07 14.56
C ARG A 326 -16.42 -0.35 13.23
N THR A 327 -15.82 0.81 13.10
CA THR A 327 -15.85 1.56 11.84
C THR A 327 -15.10 0.80 10.73
N CYS A 328 -13.92 0.23 11.01
CA CYS A 328 -13.20 -0.60 10.06
C CYS A 328 -14.03 -1.83 9.61
N ILE A 329 -14.71 -2.48 10.54
CA ILE A 329 -15.62 -3.62 10.26
C ILE A 329 -16.77 -3.18 9.37
N SER A 330 -17.44 -2.06 9.71
CA SER A 330 -18.57 -1.54 8.94
C SER A 330 -18.19 -1.16 7.50
N LEU A 331 -16.97 -0.67 7.31
CA LEU A 331 -16.37 -0.35 6.00
C LEU A 331 -15.81 -1.58 5.29
N LYS A 332 -15.90 -2.78 5.91
CA LYS A 332 -15.37 -4.04 5.38
C LYS A 332 -13.87 -3.97 5.05
N LEU A 333 -13.09 -3.24 5.85
CA LEU A 333 -11.66 -3.21 5.71
C LEU A 333 -11.06 -4.56 6.16
N ASN A 334 -9.95 -4.95 5.54
CA ASN A 334 -9.30 -6.23 5.85
C ASN A 334 -8.52 -6.14 7.17
N LEU A 335 -9.24 -6.30 8.27
CA LEU A 335 -8.70 -6.38 9.62
C LEU A 335 -8.14 -7.79 9.87
N GLN A 336 -6.95 -7.86 10.43
CA GLN A 336 -6.32 -9.10 10.86
C GLN A 336 -5.90 -9.00 12.33
N GLY A 337 -6.08 -10.10 13.04
CA GLY A 337 -5.73 -10.27 14.45
C GLY A 337 -5.76 -11.76 14.81
N SER A 338 -5.47 -12.11 16.06
CA SER A 338 -5.49 -13.52 16.51
C SER A 338 -6.88 -14.03 16.90
N THR A 339 -7.88 -13.14 16.95
CA THR A 339 -9.27 -13.43 17.33
C THR A 339 -10.25 -13.10 16.21
N ASP A 340 -11.51 -13.52 16.36
CA ASP A 340 -12.56 -13.16 15.40
C ASP A 340 -13.06 -11.72 15.64
N LEU A 341 -12.37 -10.78 15.02
CA LEU A 341 -12.69 -9.34 15.11
C LEU A 341 -14.07 -9.01 14.51
N PHE A 342 -14.55 -9.79 13.53
CA PHE A 342 -15.88 -9.60 12.94
C PHE A 342 -17.02 -10.06 13.88
N ALA A 343 -16.71 -10.95 14.83
CA ALA A 343 -17.57 -11.31 15.94
C ALA A 343 -17.37 -10.40 17.17
N GLU A 344 -16.70 -9.26 17.01
CA GLU A 344 -16.34 -8.30 18.06
C GLU A 344 -15.59 -8.93 19.25
N ARG A 345 -14.63 -9.81 18.96
CA ARG A 345 -13.78 -10.47 19.96
C ARG A 345 -12.35 -9.96 19.87
N ILE A 346 -11.70 -9.76 21.02
CA ILE A 346 -10.32 -9.30 21.14
C ILE A 346 -9.63 -9.98 22.32
N LYS A 347 -8.32 -10.21 22.20
CA LYS A 347 -7.50 -10.77 23.27
C LYS A 347 -6.93 -9.66 24.15
N ILE A 348 -7.07 -9.84 25.46
CA ILE A 348 -6.55 -8.93 26.46
C ILE A 348 -5.53 -9.63 27.36
N VAL A 349 -4.64 -8.84 27.96
CA VAL A 349 -3.83 -9.29 29.11
C VAL A 349 -4.75 -9.53 30.30
N TYR A 350 -4.63 -10.69 30.92
CA TYR A 350 -5.35 -11.04 32.14
C TYR A 350 -4.44 -10.76 33.35
N PHE A 351 -4.98 -10.01 34.32
CA PHE A 351 -4.27 -9.65 35.55
C PHE A 351 -4.84 -10.40 36.75
#